data_793f69a0832f88f7a8e21e0434c61648
#
_entry.id   793f69a0832f88f7a8e21e0434c61648
#
_cell.length_a   1.000
_cell.length_b   1.000
_cell.length_c   1.000
_cell.angle_alpha   90.00
_cell.angle_beta   90.00
_cell.angle_gamma   90.00
#
_symmetry.space_group_name_H-M   'P 1'
#
loop_
_entity.id
_entity.type
_entity.pdbx_description
1 polymer ?
#
loop_
_entity_poly.entity_id
_entity_poly.type
_entity_poly.pdbx_seq_one_letter_code
_entity_poly.pdbx_strand_id
1 'polypeptide(L)'
;MVEKTSFRDRDPSIMWNGPLVVLVNELSASASEILAAALQDYNRAIVIGSKQTFGKGTVQNVVDLNKIIAGNSYGNLGALKLTTDKFYRINGGSTQLEGVKSDIIFPNRYSFIEIGEKDQENPLPWDFIGSAQFSPSDTKNNFEYIQ
;
A
#
# COMPACT_ATOMS: atom_id res chain seq x y z
N MET A 1 21.08 14.42 -6.18
CA MET A 1 20.03 14.48 -7.26
C MET A 1 19.14 13.29 -7.04
N VAL A 2 17.85 13.48 -6.84
CA VAL A 2 16.91 12.36 -6.67
C VAL A 2 16.53 11.88 -8.06
N GLU A 3 16.86 10.63 -8.37
CA GLU A 3 16.47 10.02 -9.65
C GLU A 3 14.96 9.76 -9.64
N LYS A 4 14.27 10.29 -10.62
CA LYS A 4 12.81 10.12 -10.77
C LYS A 4 12.54 9.03 -11.79
N THR A 5 12.05 7.89 -11.32
CA THR A 5 11.58 6.79 -12.18
C THR A 5 10.08 6.88 -12.35
N SER A 6 9.61 6.78 -13.60
CA SER A 6 8.19 6.76 -13.92
C SER A 6 7.83 5.44 -14.59
N PHE A 7 6.82 4.78 -14.06
CA PHE A 7 6.20 3.61 -14.68
C PHE A 7 4.96 4.08 -15.44
N ARG A 8 4.83 3.67 -16.70
CA ARG A 8 3.69 4.04 -17.55
C ARG A 8 3.04 2.79 -18.07
N ASP A 9 1.73 2.78 -18.07
CA ASP A 9 0.95 1.82 -18.84
C ASP A 9 1.20 2.04 -20.34
N ARG A 10 1.48 0.98 -21.06
CA ARG A 10 1.72 1.00 -22.51
C ARG A 10 0.50 0.56 -23.30
N ASP A 11 -0.49 -0.01 -22.62
CA ASP A 11 -1.74 -0.44 -23.22
C ASP A 11 -2.81 0.64 -23.01
N PRO A 12 -3.24 1.35 -24.07
CA PRO A 12 -4.26 2.39 -23.96
C PRO A 12 -5.68 1.84 -23.77
N SER A 13 -5.87 0.52 -23.77
CA SER A 13 -7.19 -0.11 -23.65
C SER A 13 -7.72 0.00 -22.23
N ILE A 14 -9.01 0.29 -22.09
CA ILE A 14 -9.71 0.31 -20.81
C ILE A 14 -10.36 -1.07 -20.62
N MET A 15 -9.80 -1.87 -19.73
CA MET A 15 -10.31 -3.22 -19.44
C MET A 15 -11.68 -3.20 -18.74
N TRP A 16 -11.91 -2.22 -17.88
CA TRP A 16 -13.17 -2.07 -17.14
C TRP A 16 -13.43 -0.60 -16.80
N ASN A 17 -14.58 -0.10 -17.24
CA ASN A 17 -15.01 1.28 -16.96
C ASN A 17 -16.30 1.35 -16.10
N GLY A 18 -16.80 0.22 -15.62
CA GLY A 18 -17.96 0.15 -14.74
C GLY A 18 -17.64 0.42 -13.27
N PRO A 19 -18.64 0.35 -12.39
CA PRO A 19 -18.43 0.45 -10.94
C PRO A 19 -17.41 -0.58 -10.44
N LEU A 20 -16.58 -0.18 -9.49
CA LEU A 20 -15.54 -1.02 -8.91
C LEU A 20 -15.59 -0.95 -7.40
N VAL A 21 -15.55 -2.11 -6.77
CA VAL A 21 -15.48 -2.26 -5.32
C VAL A 21 -14.23 -3.06 -4.99
N VAL A 22 -13.47 -2.59 -4.01
CA VAL A 22 -12.29 -3.27 -3.47
C VAL A 22 -12.60 -3.77 -2.08
N LEU A 23 -12.49 -5.09 -1.87
CA LEU A 23 -12.67 -5.69 -0.56
C LEU A 23 -11.32 -5.81 0.14
N VAL A 24 -11.24 -5.32 1.37
CA VAL A 24 -10.03 -5.33 2.18
C VAL A 24 -10.31 -5.85 3.60
N ASN A 25 -9.26 -6.32 4.25
CA ASN A 25 -9.29 -6.64 5.67
C ASN A 25 -7.95 -6.30 6.33
N GLU A 26 -7.81 -6.60 7.63
CA GLU A 26 -6.62 -6.34 8.44
C GLU A 26 -5.37 -7.06 7.91
N LEU A 27 -5.54 -8.10 7.08
CA LEU A 27 -4.42 -8.85 6.48
C LEU A 27 -4.01 -8.30 5.11
N SER A 28 -4.77 -7.35 4.55
CA SER A 28 -4.41 -6.66 3.32
C SER A 28 -3.22 -5.74 3.60
N ALA A 29 -2.06 -6.04 3.03
CA ALA A 29 -0.81 -5.35 3.37
C ALA A 29 0.01 -4.95 2.13
N SER A 30 0.85 -3.92 2.27
CA SER A 30 1.89 -3.53 1.30
C SER A 30 1.31 -3.24 -0.09
N ALA A 31 1.62 -4.03 -1.13
CA ALA A 31 1.18 -3.80 -2.50
C ALA A 31 -0.35 -3.73 -2.64
N SER A 32 -1.10 -4.52 -1.87
CA SER A 32 -2.56 -4.43 -1.85
C SER A 32 -3.06 -3.11 -1.26
N GLU A 33 -2.31 -2.53 -0.33
CA GLU A 33 -2.60 -1.20 0.22
C GLU A 33 -2.30 -0.09 -0.80
N ILE A 34 -1.23 -0.24 -1.58
CA ILE A 34 -0.93 0.69 -2.69
C ILE A 34 -2.10 0.71 -3.69
N LEU A 35 -2.57 -0.48 -4.08
CA LEU A 35 -3.69 -0.60 -5.03
C LEU A 35 -4.97 0.00 -4.45
N ALA A 36 -5.37 -0.40 -3.25
CA ALA A 36 -6.60 0.08 -2.61
C ALA A 36 -6.55 1.60 -2.39
N ALA A 37 -5.43 2.14 -1.89
CA ALA A 37 -5.22 3.56 -1.69
C ALA A 37 -5.31 4.34 -3.01
N ALA A 38 -4.64 3.87 -4.06
CA ALA A 38 -4.67 4.54 -5.36
C ALA A 38 -6.10 4.59 -5.93
N LEU A 39 -6.82 3.48 -5.91
CA LEU A 39 -8.20 3.43 -6.41
C LEU A 39 -9.15 4.31 -5.60
N GLN A 40 -8.96 4.38 -4.28
CA GLN A 40 -9.71 5.27 -3.39
C GLN A 40 -9.39 6.74 -3.64
N ASP A 41 -8.12 7.10 -3.67
CA ASP A 41 -7.66 8.48 -3.85
C ASP A 41 -8.07 9.08 -5.19
N TYR A 42 -8.08 8.25 -6.24
CA TYR A 42 -8.56 8.68 -7.56
C TYR A 42 -10.09 8.60 -7.71
N ASN A 43 -10.84 8.26 -6.65
CA ASN A 43 -12.29 8.04 -6.69
C ASN A 43 -12.71 6.99 -7.75
N ARG A 44 -11.84 6.00 -8.03
CA ARG A 44 -12.11 4.96 -9.03
C ARG A 44 -12.85 3.77 -8.44
N ALA A 45 -12.71 3.53 -7.14
CA ALA A 45 -13.38 2.44 -6.45
C ALA A 45 -13.86 2.87 -5.07
N ILE A 46 -14.85 2.13 -4.53
CA ILE A 46 -15.22 2.14 -3.13
C ILE A 46 -14.45 1.02 -2.42
N VAL A 47 -13.80 1.33 -1.32
CA VAL A 47 -13.11 0.37 -0.47
C VAL A 47 -14.04 -0.08 0.65
N ILE A 48 -14.29 -1.37 0.73
CA ILE A 48 -15.22 -1.98 1.70
C ILE A 48 -14.50 -3.04 2.51
N GLY A 49 -14.76 -3.11 3.80
CA GLY A 49 -14.24 -4.18 4.64
C GLY A 49 -13.94 -3.78 6.06
N SER A 50 -12.80 -4.15 6.58
CA SER A 50 -12.35 -3.81 7.93
C SER A 50 -12.19 -2.31 8.12
N LYS A 51 -12.11 -1.87 9.37
CA LYS A 51 -11.87 -0.46 9.70
C LYS A 51 -10.64 0.11 8.97
N GLN A 52 -9.59 -0.69 8.86
CA GLN A 52 -8.35 -0.36 8.14
C GLN A 52 -7.64 -1.64 7.68
N THR A 53 -6.73 -1.50 6.73
CA THR A 53 -5.80 -2.55 6.30
C THR A 53 -4.63 -2.66 7.28
N PHE A 54 -3.65 -3.50 6.98
CA PHE A 54 -2.51 -3.82 7.86
C PHE A 54 -1.68 -2.60 8.27
N GLY A 55 -1.45 -1.65 7.36
CA GLY A 55 -0.67 -0.45 7.63
C GLY A 55 0.81 -0.56 7.33
N LYS A 56 1.22 -1.38 6.35
CA LYS A 56 2.62 -1.49 5.94
C LYS A 56 2.92 -0.55 4.78
N GLY A 57 3.48 0.62 5.10
CA GLY A 57 3.89 1.65 4.16
C GLY A 57 5.35 1.54 3.66
N THR A 58 5.99 0.39 3.87
CA THR A 58 7.41 0.19 3.57
C THR A 58 7.64 -0.91 2.56
N VAL A 59 8.74 -0.79 1.81
CA VAL A 59 9.25 -1.82 0.90
C VAL A 59 10.49 -2.46 1.50
N GLN A 60 10.54 -3.78 1.48
CA GLN A 60 11.66 -4.55 2.01
C GLN A 60 12.32 -5.35 0.90
N ASN A 61 13.64 -5.31 0.87
CA ASN A 61 14.47 -6.12 -0.02
C ASN A 61 15.26 -7.15 0.79
N VAL A 62 15.45 -8.32 0.18
CA VAL A 62 16.31 -9.38 0.73
C VAL A 62 17.65 -9.32 0.00
N VAL A 63 18.70 -9.03 0.75
CA VAL A 63 20.05 -8.89 0.26
C VAL A 63 20.86 -10.13 0.62
N ASP A 64 21.26 -10.90 -0.38
CA ASP A 64 22.11 -12.07 -0.20
C ASP A 64 23.56 -11.64 0.13
N LEU A 65 23.99 -11.90 1.35
CA LEU A 65 25.31 -11.50 1.83
C LEU A 65 26.44 -12.24 1.11
N ASN A 66 26.19 -13.43 0.59
CA ASN A 66 27.18 -14.17 -0.17
C ASN A 66 27.54 -13.51 -1.51
N LYS A 67 26.61 -12.70 -2.06
CA LYS A 67 26.86 -11.94 -3.28
C LYS A 67 27.65 -10.66 -3.03
N ILE A 68 27.55 -10.09 -1.83
CA ILE A 68 28.26 -8.86 -1.46
C ILE A 68 29.67 -9.17 -0.99
N ILE A 69 29.82 -10.19 -0.16
CA ILE A 69 31.11 -10.56 0.45
C ILE A 69 31.68 -11.78 -0.32
N ALA A 70 32.17 -11.52 -1.51
CA ALA A 70 32.78 -12.56 -2.32
C ALA A 70 34.08 -13.08 -1.67
N GLY A 71 34.27 -14.40 -1.69
CA GLY A 71 35.52 -15.02 -1.20
C GLY A 71 35.68 -15.07 0.31
N ASN A 72 34.54 -14.97 1.07
CA ASN A 72 34.60 -15.17 2.52
C ASN A 72 34.99 -16.63 2.87
N SER A 73 35.65 -16.81 4.01
CA SER A 73 36.06 -18.14 4.54
C SER A 73 35.06 -18.72 5.56
N TYR A 74 33.97 -18.02 5.82
CA TYR A 74 33.01 -18.40 6.87
C TYR A 74 31.87 -19.30 6.36
N GLY A 75 31.82 -19.62 5.07
CA GLY A 75 30.76 -20.40 4.45
C GLY A 75 29.54 -19.56 4.09
N ASN A 76 28.35 -20.13 4.23
CA ASN A 76 27.10 -19.42 3.89
C ASN A 76 26.78 -18.33 4.92
N LEU A 77 26.80 -17.07 4.48
CA LEU A 77 26.51 -15.89 5.31
C LEU A 77 25.01 -15.59 5.42
N GLY A 78 24.16 -16.29 4.65
CA GLY A 78 22.72 -16.03 4.64
C GLY A 78 22.32 -14.75 3.92
N ALA A 79 21.19 -14.17 4.33
CA ALA A 79 20.62 -12.98 3.71
C ALA A 79 20.10 -12.01 4.77
N LEU A 80 20.14 -10.72 4.45
CA LEU A 80 19.64 -9.64 5.29
C LEU A 80 18.38 -9.04 4.66
N LYS A 81 17.30 -8.97 5.43
CA LYS A 81 16.06 -8.30 5.03
C LYS A 81 16.10 -6.85 5.52
N LEU A 82 16.08 -5.92 4.59
CA LEU A 82 16.19 -4.48 4.86
C LEU A 82 14.97 -3.73 4.35
N THR A 83 14.52 -2.73 5.09
CA THR A 83 13.63 -1.70 4.57
C THR A 83 14.46 -0.72 3.74
N THR A 84 14.11 -0.58 2.46
CA THR A 84 14.84 0.26 1.50
C THR A 84 14.04 1.46 1.04
N ASP A 85 12.72 1.34 1.00
CA ASP A 85 11.86 2.38 0.47
C ASP A 85 10.58 2.52 1.30
N LYS A 86 9.93 3.67 1.17
CA LYS A 86 8.56 3.94 1.61
C LYS A 86 7.72 4.34 0.42
N PHE A 87 6.43 4.08 0.50
CA PHE A 87 5.48 4.59 -0.47
C PHE A 87 4.46 5.50 0.20
N TYR A 88 3.93 6.43 -0.57
CA TYR A 88 3.01 7.44 -0.10
C TYR A 88 1.80 7.51 -1.03
N ARG A 89 0.67 7.87 -0.46
CA ARG A 89 -0.55 8.16 -1.19
C ARG A 89 -0.36 9.45 -2.01
N ILE A 90 -1.22 9.66 -2.98
CA ILE A 90 -1.16 10.85 -3.83
C ILE A 90 -1.31 12.16 -3.03
N ASN A 91 -2.03 12.11 -1.91
CA ASN A 91 -2.18 13.23 -0.98
C ASN A 91 -0.94 13.47 -0.09
N GLY A 92 0.08 12.64 -0.21
CA GLY A 92 1.34 12.71 0.53
C GLY A 92 1.38 11.92 1.83
N GLY A 93 0.28 11.39 2.32
CA GLY A 93 0.24 10.59 3.54
C GLY A 93 0.77 9.18 3.33
N SER A 94 1.41 8.61 4.35
CA SER A 94 1.83 7.21 4.36
C SER A 94 0.67 6.28 4.76
N THR A 95 0.69 5.04 4.28
CA THR A 95 -0.13 3.96 4.83
C THR A 95 0.51 3.31 6.06
N GLN A 96 1.74 3.69 6.42
CA GLN A 96 2.45 3.15 7.58
C GLN A 96 1.64 3.37 8.87
N LEU A 97 1.43 2.32 9.65
CA LEU A 97 0.63 2.23 10.89
C LEU A 97 -0.89 2.45 10.69
N GLU A 98 -1.32 3.27 9.74
CA GLU A 98 -2.72 3.65 9.55
C GLU A 98 -3.47 2.80 8.54
N GLY A 99 -2.75 2.20 7.59
CA GLY A 99 -3.38 1.45 6.50
C GLY A 99 -4.25 2.30 5.58
N VAL A 100 -5.10 1.62 4.84
CA VAL A 100 -6.18 2.21 4.05
C VAL A 100 -7.48 2.03 4.83
N LYS A 101 -8.14 3.13 5.15
CA LYS A 101 -9.44 3.12 5.85
C LYS A 101 -10.54 2.82 4.86
N SER A 102 -11.41 1.87 5.18
CA SER A 102 -12.55 1.53 4.31
C SER A 102 -13.57 2.67 4.28
N ASP A 103 -14.17 2.89 3.11
CA ASP A 103 -15.28 3.82 2.93
C ASP A 103 -16.56 3.27 3.59
N ILE A 104 -16.72 1.94 3.52
CA ILE A 104 -17.82 1.21 4.20
C ILE A 104 -17.21 0.11 5.06
N ILE A 105 -17.48 0.17 6.35
CA ILE A 105 -16.92 -0.74 7.34
C ILE A 105 -17.88 -1.90 7.59
N PHE A 106 -17.38 -3.13 7.41
CA PHE A 106 -18.07 -4.35 7.84
C PHE A 106 -17.27 -5.04 8.94
N PRO A 107 -17.92 -5.38 10.06
CA PRO A 107 -17.26 -6.16 11.10
C PRO A 107 -16.93 -7.57 10.58
N ASN A 108 -15.78 -8.08 10.97
CA ASN A 108 -15.35 -9.43 10.64
C ASN A 108 -14.68 -10.09 11.86
N ARG A 109 -14.28 -11.35 11.71
CA ARG A 109 -13.66 -12.12 12.82
C ARG A 109 -12.32 -11.57 13.29
N TYR A 110 -11.65 -10.74 12.52
CA TYR A 110 -10.36 -10.14 12.88
C TYR A 110 -10.52 -8.78 13.57
N SER A 111 -11.71 -8.18 13.58
CA SER A 111 -11.97 -6.86 14.15
C SER A 111 -11.65 -6.74 15.64
N PHE A 112 -11.50 -7.87 16.33
CA PHE A 112 -11.19 -7.95 17.77
C PHE A 112 -9.77 -8.43 18.08
N ILE A 113 -8.94 -8.58 17.04
CA ILE A 113 -7.57 -9.04 17.16
C ILE A 113 -6.64 -7.88 16.75
N GLU A 114 -5.61 -7.63 17.55
CA GLU A 114 -4.58 -6.66 17.19
C GLU A 114 -3.70 -7.24 16.09
N ILE A 115 -3.99 -6.86 14.86
CA ILE A 115 -3.26 -7.26 13.66
C ILE A 115 -2.96 -5.98 12.88
N GLY A 116 -1.68 -5.65 12.76
CA GLY A 116 -1.25 -4.51 11.99
C GLY A 116 0.22 -4.20 12.15
N GLU A 117 0.72 -3.32 11.32
CA GLU A 117 2.09 -2.83 11.44
C GLU A 117 2.33 -2.11 12.78
N LYS A 118 1.32 -1.41 13.28
CA LYS A 118 1.36 -0.71 14.57
C LYS A 118 1.51 -1.65 15.77
N ASP A 119 1.15 -2.93 15.61
CA ASP A 119 1.20 -3.94 16.66
C ASP A 119 2.53 -4.72 16.64
N GLN A 120 3.44 -4.39 15.71
CA GLN A 120 4.79 -4.94 15.67
C GLN A 120 5.66 -4.33 16.80
N GLU A 121 6.70 -5.04 17.21
CA GLU A 121 7.57 -4.64 18.33
C GLU A 121 8.28 -3.30 18.09
N ASN A 122 8.74 -3.04 16.87
CA ASN A 122 9.49 -1.83 16.51
C ASN A 122 9.05 -1.28 15.15
N PRO A 123 7.81 -0.80 15.00
CA PRO A 123 7.35 -0.31 13.72
C PRO A 123 8.01 1.04 13.37
N LEU A 124 8.27 1.27 12.09
CA LEU A 124 8.70 2.58 11.64
C LEU A 124 7.55 3.59 11.83
N PRO A 125 7.86 4.83 12.22
CA PRO A 125 6.85 5.85 12.44
C PRO A 125 6.13 6.24 11.14
N TRP A 126 4.89 6.68 11.30
CA TRP A 126 4.15 7.34 10.24
C TRP A 126 4.80 8.66 9.88
N ASP A 127 4.78 9.01 8.59
CA ASP A 127 5.24 10.29 8.08
C ASP A 127 4.47 10.69 6.82
N PHE A 128 4.79 11.85 6.27
CA PHE A 128 4.15 12.36 5.06
C PHE A 128 5.17 13.15 4.21
N ILE A 129 4.84 13.29 2.94
CA ILE A 129 5.55 14.14 1.96
C ILE A 129 4.58 15.14 1.34
N GLY A 130 5.07 16.06 0.53
CA GLY A 130 4.21 16.96 -0.23
C GLY A 130 3.27 16.19 -1.17
N SER A 131 1.99 16.56 -1.19
CA SER A 131 1.00 15.97 -2.09
C SER A 131 1.39 16.19 -3.57
N ALA A 132 1.10 15.21 -4.41
CA ALA A 132 1.25 15.37 -5.85
C ALA A 132 0.00 16.05 -6.46
N GLN A 133 0.19 16.75 -7.57
CA GLN A 133 -0.94 17.22 -8.35
C GLN A 133 -1.56 16.06 -9.13
N PHE A 134 -2.85 15.88 -9.02
CA PHE A 134 -3.59 14.83 -9.72
C PHE A 134 -5.01 15.29 -10.03
N SER A 135 -5.65 14.61 -10.98
CA SER A 135 -7.07 14.76 -11.27
C SER A 135 -7.81 13.48 -10.89
N PRO A 136 -8.84 13.55 -10.06
CA PRO A 136 -9.68 12.40 -9.78
C PRO A 136 -10.32 11.84 -11.05
N SER A 137 -10.69 10.58 -11.03
CA SER A 137 -11.46 9.98 -12.12
C SER A 137 -12.86 10.57 -12.17
N ASP A 138 -13.37 10.83 -13.37
CA ASP A 138 -14.74 11.33 -13.60
C ASP A 138 -15.83 10.28 -13.29
N THR A 139 -15.45 9.10 -12.81
CA THR A 139 -16.37 8.00 -12.46
C THR A 139 -17.17 8.23 -11.18
N LYS A 140 -17.08 9.38 -10.53
CA LYS A 140 -17.88 9.76 -9.35
C LYS A 140 -19.38 9.49 -9.48
N ASN A 141 -19.91 9.64 -10.66
CA ASN A 141 -21.37 9.53 -10.91
C ASN A 141 -21.90 8.11 -10.75
N ASN A 142 -21.05 7.10 -10.61
CA ASN A 142 -21.49 5.71 -10.48
C ASN A 142 -21.78 5.29 -9.03
N PHE A 143 -21.46 6.13 -8.03
CA PHE A 143 -21.61 5.81 -6.62
C PHE A 143 -22.67 6.64 -5.89
N GLU A 144 -23.30 7.61 -6.54
CA GLU A 144 -24.36 8.44 -5.96
C GLU A 144 -25.61 7.65 -5.50
N TYR A 145 -25.73 6.41 -5.93
CA TYR A 145 -26.86 5.53 -5.60
C TYR A 145 -26.62 4.62 -4.37
N ILE A 146 -25.46 4.75 -3.69
CA ILE A 146 -25.10 3.89 -2.56
C ILE A 146 -25.25 4.62 -1.20
N GLN A 147 -25.97 5.72 -1.17
CA GLN A 147 -26.31 6.44 0.07
C GLN A 147 -27.58 5.88 0.71
#